data_b09c2ae3efe439b6c3f048e31b8c2654
#
_entry.id   b09c2ae3efe439b6c3f048e31b8c2654
#
_cell.length_a   1.000
_cell.length_b   1.000
_cell.length_c   1.000
_cell.angle_alpha   90.00
_cell.angle_beta   90.00
_cell.angle_gamma   90.00
#
_symmetry.space_group_name_H-M   'P 1'
#
loop_
_entity.id
_entity.type
_entity.pdbx_description
1 polymer ?
#
loop_
_entity_poly.entity_id
_entity_poly.type
_entity_poly.pdbx_seq_one_letter_code
_entity_poly.pdbx_strand_id
1 'polypeptide(L)'
;MTHQRTGSQPRALAHAVHAYATHIDDPSVLAGALRHTAMRHCSVGVRAEHYPIIGRHLIAAIREVLGEIATPSVIDAWSADYNQLAAMMIALEQDRYSSAAQAPGGWSCWRGFVLTDRHEETADAVSLTLGPANNGSVVQVRPGEYVSVRVYIPGEN
;
A
#
# COMPACT_ATOMS: atom_id res chain seq x y z
N MET A 1 6.63 11.22 7.02
CA MET A 1 6.63 11.82 5.66
C MET A 1 8.03 12.14 5.09
N THR A 2 9.09 11.54 5.63
CA THR A 2 10.50 11.83 5.26
C THR A 2 10.87 11.25 3.88
N HIS A 3 10.27 10.12 3.47
CA HIS A 3 10.61 9.41 2.23
C HIS A 3 10.19 10.13 0.93
N GLN A 4 9.16 10.97 0.97
CA GLN A 4 8.76 11.78 -0.18
C GLN A 4 9.77 12.90 -0.49
N ARG A 5 10.44 13.44 0.55
CA ARG A 5 11.43 14.51 0.40
C ARG A 5 12.77 14.03 -0.19
N THR A 6 13.10 12.75 -0.05
CA THR A 6 14.38 12.18 -0.52
C THR A 6 14.36 11.70 -1.97
N GLY A 7 13.21 11.78 -2.67
CA GLY A 7 13.06 11.26 -4.03
C GLY A 7 13.16 9.73 -4.15
N SER A 8 13.21 9.00 -3.04
CA SER A 8 13.32 7.53 -3.05
C SER A 8 12.02 6.84 -3.52
N GLN A 9 10.87 7.38 -3.14
CA GLN A 9 9.57 6.81 -3.51
C GLN A 9 9.25 6.99 -5.01
N PRO A 10 9.43 8.19 -5.65
CA PRO A 10 9.28 8.32 -7.09
C PRO A 10 10.21 7.41 -7.89
N ARG A 11 11.46 7.24 -7.44
CA ARG A 11 12.41 6.31 -8.07
C ARG A 11 11.95 4.86 -7.96
N ALA A 12 11.48 4.42 -6.79
CA ALA A 12 10.95 3.08 -6.60
C ALA A 12 9.75 2.80 -7.51
N LEU A 13 8.84 3.77 -7.69
CA LEU A 13 7.74 3.67 -8.62
C LEU A 13 8.22 3.56 -10.06
N ALA A 14 9.16 4.40 -10.50
CA ALA A 14 9.73 4.35 -11.84
C ALA A 14 10.41 3.00 -12.12
N HIS A 15 11.17 2.46 -11.17
CA HIS A 15 11.77 1.13 -11.28
C HIS A 15 10.72 0.03 -11.38
N ALA A 16 9.64 0.09 -10.59
CA ALA A 16 8.57 -0.90 -10.63
C ALA A 16 7.86 -0.90 -11.99
N VAL A 17 7.53 0.28 -12.53
CA VAL A 17 6.89 0.43 -13.84
C VAL A 17 7.83 -0.04 -14.95
N HIS A 18 9.12 0.31 -14.91
CA HIS A 18 10.11 -0.14 -15.87
C HIS A 18 10.27 -1.67 -15.83
N ALA A 19 10.40 -2.26 -14.63
CA ALA A 19 10.50 -3.71 -14.48
C ALA A 19 9.25 -4.42 -15.03
N TYR A 20 8.07 -3.86 -14.81
CA TYR A 20 6.83 -4.40 -15.38
C TYR A 20 6.83 -4.32 -16.90
N ALA A 21 7.14 -3.17 -17.49
CA ALA A 21 7.19 -2.99 -18.94
C ALA A 21 8.21 -3.92 -19.61
N THR A 22 9.34 -4.22 -18.94
CA THR A 22 10.37 -5.15 -19.44
C THR A 22 9.89 -6.61 -19.44
N HIS A 23 8.92 -6.97 -18.60
CA HIS A 23 8.39 -8.33 -18.45
C HIS A 23 6.91 -8.42 -18.79
N ILE A 24 6.44 -7.55 -19.68
CA ILE A 24 5.00 -7.46 -20.03
C ILE A 24 4.47 -8.75 -20.63
N ASP A 25 5.31 -9.48 -21.38
CA ASP A 25 4.95 -10.76 -22.02
C ASP A 25 4.91 -11.93 -21.02
N ASP A 26 5.60 -11.81 -19.89
CA ASP A 26 5.57 -12.80 -18.80
C ASP A 26 5.61 -12.11 -17.42
N PRO A 27 4.49 -11.55 -16.96
CA PRO A 27 4.41 -10.91 -15.64
C PRO A 27 4.53 -11.89 -14.46
N SER A 28 4.52 -13.21 -14.71
CA SER A 28 4.70 -14.22 -13.66
C SER A 28 6.08 -14.10 -12.97
N VAL A 29 7.10 -13.65 -13.70
CA VAL A 29 8.44 -13.35 -13.19
C VAL A 29 8.37 -12.33 -12.03
N LEU A 30 7.42 -11.41 -12.08
CA LEU A 30 7.24 -10.36 -11.07
C LEU A 30 6.27 -10.74 -9.93
N ALA A 31 5.68 -11.93 -9.98
CA ALA A 31 4.61 -12.32 -9.05
C ALA A 31 5.02 -12.20 -7.56
N GLY A 32 6.28 -12.49 -7.23
CA GLY A 32 6.82 -12.32 -5.87
C GLY A 32 6.88 -10.85 -5.46
N ALA A 33 7.40 -10.00 -6.33
CA ALA A 33 7.52 -8.56 -6.10
C ALA A 33 6.15 -7.89 -6.01
N LEU A 34 5.21 -8.26 -6.88
CA LEU A 34 3.84 -7.74 -6.87
C LEU A 34 3.12 -8.11 -5.57
N ARG A 35 3.21 -9.37 -5.12
CA ARG A 35 2.64 -9.79 -3.83
C ARG A 35 3.24 -9.02 -2.65
N HIS A 36 4.56 -8.83 -2.63
CA HIS A 36 5.22 -8.04 -1.58
C HIS A 36 4.75 -6.59 -1.59
N THR A 37 4.62 -5.98 -2.77
CA THR A 37 4.11 -4.62 -2.93
C THR A 37 2.65 -4.52 -2.46
N ALA A 38 1.79 -5.46 -2.83
CA ALA A 38 0.40 -5.51 -2.39
C ALA A 38 0.27 -5.59 -0.85
N MET A 39 1.13 -6.37 -0.19
CA MET A 39 1.17 -6.41 1.28
C MET A 39 1.47 -5.02 1.88
N ARG A 40 2.45 -4.31 1.32
CA ARG A 40 2.81 -2.96 1.76
C ARG A 40 1.69 -1.94 1.49
N HIS A 41 1.05 -2.05 0.33
CA HIS A 41 -0.11 -1.22 -0.01
C HIS A 41 -1.26 -1.43 0.98
N CYS A 42 -1.59 -2.68 1.29
CA CYS A 42 -2.62 -2.99 2.29
C CYS A 42 -2.29 -2.42 3.67
N SER A 43 -1.02 -2.44 4.09
CA SER A 43 -0.61 -1.90 5.40
C SER A 43 -0.80 -0.39 5.54
N VAL A 44 -0.83 0.34 4.43
CA VAL A 44 -1.08 1.79 4.41
C VAL A 44 -2.46 2.16 3.87
N GLY A 45 -3.32 1.16 3.62
CA GLY A 45 -4.71 1.36 3.24
C GLY A 45 -4.93 1.77 1.79
N VAL A 46 -4.06 1.35 0.86
CA VAL A 46 -4.30 1.57 -0.57
C VAL A 46 -5.56 0.84 -1.03
N ARG A 47 -6.35 1.48 -1.88
CA ARG A 47 -7.63 1.00 -2.40
C ARG A 47 -7.68 1.14 -3.91
N ALA A 48 -8.61 0.40 -4.53
CA ALA A 48 -8.83 0.44 -5.97
C ALA A 48 -9.06 1.86 -6.52
N GLU A 49 -9.77 2.70 -5.76
CA GLU A 49 -10.04 4.09 -6.13
C GLU A 49 -8.81 5.00 -6.21
N HIS A 50 -7.68 4.60 -5.62
CA HIS A 50 -6.44 5.36 -5.68
C HIS A 50 -5.70 5.17 -7.01
N TYR A 51 -5.90 4.03 -7.68
CA TYR A 51 -5.18 3.69 -8.91
C TYR A 51 -5.46 4.65 -10.08
N PRO A 52 -6.69 5.07 -10.36
CA PRO A 52 -6.95 6.07 -11.40
C PRO A 52 -6.28 7.42 -11.13
N ILE A 53 -6.14 7.79 -9.85
CA ILE A 53 -5.48 9.04 -9.46
C ILE A 53 -3.97 8.93 -9.75
N ILE A 54 -3.35 7.84 -9.31
CA ILE A 54 -1.92 7.57 -9.52
C ILE A 54 -1.61 7.47 -11.01
N GLY A 55 -2.42 6.72 -11.77
CA GLY A 55 -2.25 6.54 -13.22
C GLY A 55 -2.28 7.85 -13.97
N ARG A 56 -3.22 8.74 -13.67
CA ARG A 56 -3.30 10.07 -14.30
C ARG A 56 -2.02 10.87 -14.07
N HIS A 57 -1.48 10.88 -12.84
CA HIS A 57 -0.25 11.60 -12.55
C HIS A 57 0.98 10.94 -13.17
N LEU A 58 1.04 9.60 -13.20
CA LEU A 58 2.11 8.86 -13.84
C LEU A 58 2.16 9.14 -15.34
N ILE A 59 1.03 9.06 -16.04
CA ILE A 59 0.95 9.32 -17.47
C ILE A 59 1.30 10.79 -17.79
N ALA A 60 0.89 11.73 -16.94
CA ALA A 60 1.28 13.14 -17.08
C ALA A 60 2.80 13.32 -16.95
N ALA A 61 3.42 12.66 -15.96
CA ALA A 61 4.87 12.71 -15.76
C ALA A 61 5.64 12.03 -16.92
N ILE A 62 5.15 10.91 -17.44
CA ILE A 62 5.73 10.25 -18.62
C ILE A 62 5.69 11.21 -19.84
N ARG A 63 4.57 11.87 -20.05
CA ARG A 63 4.42 12.84 -21.13
C ARG A 63 5.40 14.02 -21.00
N GLU A 64 5.58 14.52 -19.80
CA GLU A 64 6.54 15.60 -19.52
C GLU A 64 7.99 15.16 -19.79
N VAL A 65 8.38 13.97 -19.34
CA VAL A 65 9.75 13.44 -19.49
C VAL A 65 10.07 13.10 -20.94
N LEU A 66 9.13 12.53 -21.68
CA LEU A 66 9.33 12.11 -23.08
C LEU A 66 9.22 13.27 -24.06
N GLY A 67 8.57 14.38 -23.70
CA GLY A 67 8.42 15.56 -24.58
C GLY A 67 7.78 15.19 -25.93
N GLU A 68 8.45 15.52 -27.03
CA GLU A 68 7.94 15.26 -28.38
C GLU A 68 7.82 13.77 -28.74
N ILE A 69 8.54 12.89 -28.03
CA ILE A 69 8.46 11.42 -28.22
C ILE A 69 7.14 10.87 -27.64
N ALA A 70 6.46 11.63 -26.78
CA ALA A 70 5.17 11.26 -26.19
C ALA A 70 4.01 11.38 -27.20
N THR A 71 4.11 10.66 -28.31
CA THR A 71 3.03 10.58 -29.29
C THR A 71 1.76 9.96 -28.67
N PRO A 72 0.56 10.20 -29.25
CA PRO A 72 -0.67 9.56 -28.76
C PRO A 72 -0.53 8.05 -28.61
N SER A 73 0.05 7.35 -29.58
CA SER A 73 0.24 5.90 -29.52
C SER A 73 1.16 5.45 -28.38
N VAL A 74 2.20 6.21 -28.07
CA VAL A 74 3.11 5.94 -26.95
C VAL A 74 2.36 6.11 -25.63
N ILE A 75 1.58 7.16 -25.48
CA ILE A 75 0.80 7.43 -24.27
C ILE A 75 -0.31 6.39 -24.09
N ASP A 76 -0.96 5.97 -25.17
CA ASP A 76 -1.98 4.91 -25.13
C ASP A 76 -1.36 3.56 -24.70
N ALA A 77 -0.17 3.21 -25.21
CA ALA A 77 0.56 2.02 -24.78
C ALA A 77 0.88 2.06 -23.27
N TRP A 78 1.48 3.15 -22.77
CA TRP A 78 1.75 3.32 -21.35
C TRP A 78 0.49 3.26 -20.49
N SER A 79 -0.62 3.80 -20.98
CA SER A 79 -1.90 3.77 -20.29
C SER A 79 -2.46 2.34 -20.20
N ALA A 80 -2.34 1.56 -21.29
CA ALA A 80 -2.74 0.16 -21.31
C ALA A 80 -1.92 -0.68 -20.34
N ASP A 81 -0.60 -0.52 -20.35
CA ASP A 81 0.34 -1.21 -19.44
C ASP A 81 0.04 -0.89 -17.98
N TYR A 82 -0.14 0.40 -17.66
CA TYR A 82 -0.50 0.80 -16.31
C TYR A 82 -1.83 0.21 -15.86
N ASN A 83 -2.84 0.21 -16.72
CA ASN A 83 -4.15 -0.34 -16.38
C ASN A 83 -4.09 -1.85 -16.12
N GLN A 84 -3.28 -2.59 -16.86
CA GLN A 84 -3.05 -4.02 -16.64
C GLN A 84 -2.35 -4.25 -15.29
N LEU A 85 -1.27 -3.53 -14.99
CA LEU A 85 -0.59 -3.60 -13.70
C LEU A 85 -1.53 -3.23 -12.55
N ALA A 86 -2.31 -2.16 -12.69
CA ALA A 86 -3.28 -1.73 -11.69
C ALA A 86 -4.33 -2.81 -11.41
N ALA A 87 -4.87 -3.45 -12.45
CA ALA A 87 -5.83 -4.54 -12.29
C ALA A 87 -5.24 -5.73 -11.51
N MET A 88 -3.99 -6.12 -11.81
CA MET A 88 -3.29 -7.17 -11.07
C MET A 88 -3.07 -6.81 -9.61
N MET A 89 -2.63 -5.58 -9.32
CA MET A 89 -2.41 -5.10 -7.96
C MET A 89 -3.71 -5.03 -7.16
N ILE A 90 -4.77 -4.50 -7.75
CA ILE A 90 -6.10 -4.43 -7.12
C ILE A 90 -6.59 -5.84 -6.76
N ALA A 91 -6.42 -6.83 -7.64
CA ALA A 91 -6.83 -8.21 -7.37
C ALA A 91 -6.05 -8.81 -6.19
N LEU A 92 -4.72 -8.62 -6.14
CA LEU A 92 -3.86 -9.09 -5.03
C LEU A 92 -4.22 -8.42 -3.70
N GLU A 93 -4.52 -7.14 -3.73
CA GLU A 93 -4.91 -6.36 -2.54
C GLU A 93 -6.30 -6.77 -2.04
N GLN A 94 -7.27 -6.97 -2.94
CA GLN A 94 -8.61 -7.46 -2.59
C GLN A 94 -8.56 -8.84 -1.94
N ASP A 95 -7.74 -9.76 -2.47
CA ASP A 95 -7.52 -11.08 -1.87
C ASP A 95 -6.96 -10.95 -0.45
N ARG A 96 -5.96 -10.09 -0.25
CA ARG A 96 -5.37 -9.81 1.07
C ARG A 96 -6.38 -9.22 2.04
N TYR A 97 -7.17 -8.22 1.62
CA TYR A 97 -8.19 -7.62 2.47
C TYR A 97 -9.29 -8.62 2.85
N SER A 98 -9.72 -9.45 1.89
CA SER A 98 -10.71 -10.49 2.13
C SER A 98 -10.19 -11.56 3.09
N SER A 99 -8.99 -12.05 2.87
CA SER A 99 -8.33 -13.03 3.76
C SER A 99 -8.16 -12.49 5.17
N ALA A 100 -7.74 -11.23 5.32
CA ALA A 100 -7.60 -10.58 6.62
C ALA A 100 -8.94 -10.42 7.34
N ALA A 101 -10.01 -10.08 6.61
CA ALA A 101 -11.35 -9.92 7.18
C ALA A 101 -11.99 -11.25 7.60
N GLN A 102 -11.67 -12.35 6.90
CA GLN A 102 -12.22 -13.69 7.16
C GLN A 102 -11.45 -14.45 8.24
N ALA A 103 -10.22 -14.04 8.58
CA ALA A 103 -9.46 -14.67 9.63
C ALA A 103 -10.17 -14.54 11.00
N PRO A 104 -10.13 -15.55 11.88
CA PRO A 104 -10.72 -15.44 13.21
C PRO A 104 -10.14 -14.25 13.98
N GLY A 105 -11.01 -13.32 14.39
CA GLY A 105 -10.60 -12.06 15.03
C GLY A 105 -9.91 -11.06 14.10
N GLY A 106 -9.86 -11.35 12.80
CA GLY A 106 -9.28 -10.49 11.79
C GLY A 106 -10.17 -9.31 11.41
N TRP A 107 -9.59 -8.38 10.68
CA TRP A 107 -10.31 -7.24 10.12
C TRP A 107 -9.61 -6.72 8.87
N SER A 108 -10.33 -5.95 8.07
CA SER A 108 -9.73 -5.15 7.01
C SER A 108 -9.90 -3.66 7.33
N CYS A 109 -8.98 -2.83 6.85
CA CYS A 109 -8.93 -1.40 7.12
C CYS A 109 -8.62 -1.06 8.58
N TRP A 110 -9.34 -0.08 9.13
CA TRP A 110 -9.17 0.41 10.49
C TRP A 110 -10.20 -0.23 11.42
N ARG A 111 -9.74 -0.68 12.58
CA ARG A 111 -10.57 -1.17 13.67
C ARG A 111 -10.29 -0.34 14.92
N GLY A 112 -11.33 0.02 15.64
CA GLY A 112 -11.22 0.75 16.90
C GLY A 112 -10.65 -0.13 18.01
N PHE A 113 -9.67 0.40 18.72
CA PHE A 113 -9.10 -0.17 19.93
C PHE A 113 -9.15 0.89 21.05
N VAL A 114 -9.21 0.43 22.28
CA VAL A 114 -9.09 1.28 23.48
C VAL A 114 -7.82 0.90 24.23
N LEU A 115 -7.18 1.88 24.83
CA LEU A 115 -6.06 1.65 25.72
C LEU A 115 -6.60 1.04 27.02
N THR A 116 -6.18 -0.18 27.35
CA THR A 116 -6.59 -0.90 28.55
C THR A 116 -5.54 -0.88 29.66
N ASP A 117 -4.26 -0.75 29.26
CA ASP A 117 -3.17 -0.62 30.21
C ASP A 117 -1.99 0.13 29.60
N ARG A 118 -1.21 0.78 30.47
CA ARG A 118 0.00 1.52 30.11
C ARG A 118 1.08 1.24 31.17
N HIS A 119 2.20 0.72 30.74
CA HIS A 119 3.35 0.44 31.58
C HIS A 119 4.59 1.20 31.12
N GLU A 120 5.26 1.91 32.01
CA GLU A 120 6.54 2.56 31.72
C GLU A 120 7.67 1.55 31.87
N GLU A 121 8.35 1.26 30.76
CA GLU A 121 9.46 0.30 30.71
C GLU A 121 10.79 0.97 31.06
N THR A 122 11.02 2.15 30.49
CA THR A 122 12.20 2.99 30.72
C THR A 122 11.81 4.46 30.70
N ALA A 123 12.76 5.37 30.88
CA ALA A 123 12.50 6.81 30.84
C ALA A 123 11.97 7.32 29.49
N ASP A 124 12.20 6.56 28.41
CA ASP A 124 11.85 6.91 27.03
C ASP A 124 11.08 5.81 26.29
N ALA A 125 10.67 4.75 26.96
CA ALA A 125 9.88 3.65 26.40
C ALA A 125 8.67 3.31 27.26
N VAL A 126 7.53 3.08 26.59
CA VAL A 126 6.26 2.70 27.23
C VAL A 126 5.62 1.55 26.48
N SER A 127 5.08 0.57 27.22
CA SER A 127 4.22 -0.48 26.69
C SER A 127 2.76 -0.06 26.80
N LEU A 128 2.02 -0.18 25.70
CA LEU A 128 0.59 0.09 25.62
C LEU A 128 -0.17 -1.18 25.32
N THR A 129 -1.08 -1.58 26.20
CA THR A 129 -2.00 -2.68 25.95
C THR A 129 -3.30 -2.15 25.37
N LEU A 130 -3.66 -2.68 24.19
CA LEU A 130 -4.84 -2.24 23.44
C LEU A 130 -5.85 -3.38 23.36
N GLY A 131 -7.07 -3.12 23.81
CA GLY A 131 -8.21 -4.02 23.64
C GLY A 131 -9.14 -3.57 22.52
N PRO A 132 -9.81 -4.48 21.79
CA PRO A 132 -10.78 -4.11 20.77
C PRO A 132 -11.95 -3.33 21.40
N ALA A 133 -12.34 -2.20 20.81
CA ALA A 133 -13.42 -1.37 21.32
C ALA A 133 -14.79 -2.09 21.38
N ASN A 134 -14.97 -3.16 20.60
CA ASN A 134 -16.16 -4.00 20.56
C ASN A 134 -16.06 -5.28 21.39
N ASN A 135 -15.02 -5.44 22.22
CA ASN A 135 -14.72 -6.64 23.01
C ASN A 135 -14.64 -7.94 22.19
N GLY A 136 -14.49 -7.85 20.86
CA GLY A 136 -14.37 -9.01 19.99
C GLY A 136 -12.97 -9.63 20.07
N SER A 137 -12.82 -10.82 19.46
CA SER A 137 -11.51 -11.48 19.35
C SER A 137 -10.51 -10.65 18.54
N VAL A 138 -9.23 -10.88 18.76
CA VAL A 138 -8.11 -10.32 18.02
C VAL A 138 -7.44 -11.42 17.21
N VAL A 139 -6.98 -11.09 16.00
CA VAL A 139 -6.23 -12.01 15.16
C VAL A 139 -4.96 -12.48 15.88
N GLN A 140 -4.61 -13.75 15.69
CA GLN A 140 -3.33 -14.27 16.17
C GLN A 140 -2.19 -13.69 15.33
N VAL A 141 -1.27 -13.00 15.99
CA VAL A 141 -0.10 -12.37 15.36
C VAL A 141 1.00 -13.40 15.14
N ARG A 142 1.66 -13.34 13.99
CA ARG A 142 2.81 -14.18 13.67
C ARG A 142 4.11 -13.38 13.85
N PRO A 143 5.24 -14.05 14.14
CA PRO A 143 6.53 -13.38 14.18
C PRO A 143 6.83 -12.58 12.90
N GLY A 144 7.25 -11.32 13.03
CA GLY A 144 7.52 -10.42 11.91
C GLY A 144 6.33 -9.64 11.38
N GLU A 145 5.11 -9.91 11.87
CA GLU A 145 3.95 -9.06 11.57
C GLU A 145 3.95 -7.79 12.44
N TYR A 146 3.39 -6.73 11.91
CA TYR A 146 3.23 -5.45 12.58
C TYR A 146 1.86 -4.85 12.26
N VAL A 147 1.44 -3.89 13.06
CA VAL A 147 0.21 -3.13 12.85
C VAL A 147 0.53 -1.65 12.65
N SER A 148 -0.27 -0.97 11.84
CA SER A 148 -0.27 0.48 11.76
C SER A 148 -1.24 1.04 12.78
N VAL A 149 -0.78 1.98 13.60
CA VAL A 149 -1.61 2.64 14.62
C VAL A 149 -1.90 4.07 14.17
N ARG A 150 -3.16 4.46 14.26
CA ARG A 150 -3.60 5.85 14.06
C ARG A 150 -4.25 6.36 15.32
N VAL A 151 -3.71 7.43 15.85
CA VAL A 151 -4.22 8.10 17.05
C VAL A 151 -4.82 9.44 16.63
N TYR A 152 -5.99 9.76 17.16
CA TYR A 152 -6.55 11.10 17.05
C TYR A 152 -6.00 11.95 18.20
N ILE A 153 -5.32 13.05 17.87
CA ILE A 153 -4.82 14.03 18.84
C ILE A 153 -5.67 15.28 18.69
N PRO A 154 -6.49 15.64 19.70
CA PRO A 154 -7.30 16.85 19.63
C PRO A 154 -6.42 18.10 19.44
N GLY A 155 -6.73 18.91 18.42
CA GLY A 155 -6.00 20.16 18.13
C GLY A 155 -4.82 20.03 17.15
N GLU A 156 -4.48 18.82 16.68
CA GLU A 156 -3.58 18.60 15.55
C GLU A 156 -4.39 18.15 14.33
N ASN A 157 -4.33 18.92 13.24
CA ASN A 157 -4.93 18.62 11.94
C ASN A 157 -3.89 18.05 10.99
#